data_8bd364212a659cf2083604e5769d9607
#
_entry.id   8bd364212a659cf2083604e5769d9607
#
_cell.length_a   1.000
_cell.length_b   1.000
_cell.length_c   1.000
_cell.angle_alpha   90.00
_cell.angle_beta   90.00
_cell.angle_gamma   90.00
#
_symmetry.space_group_name_H-M   'P 1'
#
loop_
_entity.id
_entity.type
_entity.pdbx_description
1 polymer ?
#
loop_
_entity_poly.entity_id
_entity_poly.type
_entity_poly.pdbx_seq_one_letter_code
_entity_poly.pdbx_strand_id
1 'polypeptide(L)'
;MNAVEILKDIYWVGCVDYDHYDFHGYSKSPEGTTYNAYFIKDEKNTLIDTVAPGKAGTLLCRLGHVIKPEQVDYLVINHMELDHEGSLCEVISACKPEKIFCSTMALKSMAGYYGDKMKDWPVQAVKSGDKISIGKHTLVFQETRMLHWPDSMVTYCPEAKILFSQDAFGQNIAGTERFVDEHEHGDFIRRAKEYYFNIVLPYSPQVLKTLPVVRSLDIDMIAPDHGLISRNESVKEIIDLYETMAEQKPRKRAVIIYDTMWHSTEQMAYAVCSGFEDNGVPATVMSCKANHHSAIMTALSDASCLVVGSPTHNNTVLPYVMSALTYIKGLRPKILVGGAFGSYGWSGESPRCFSSSWPT
;
A
#
# COMPACT_ATOMS: atom_id res chain seq x y z
N MET A 1 17.83 14.64 14.06
CA MET A 1 16.48 14.05 14.14
C MET A 1 16.53 12.84 15.06
N ASN A 2 15.65 12.74 16.05
CA ASN A 2 15.72 11.65 17.02
C ASN A 2 15.04 10.38 16.49
N ALA A 3 15.54 9.22 16.88
CA ALA A 3 14.80 7.96 16.82
C ALA A 3 13.60 8.02 17.78
N VAL A 4 12.55 7.26 17.49
CA VAL A 4 11.38 7.15 18.38
C VAL A 4 11.34 5.74 18.96
N GLU A 5 11.48 5.60 20.28
CA GLU A 5 11.33 4.30 20.93
C GLU A 5 9.86 3.89 20.90
N ILE A 6 9.55 2.79 20.22
CA ILE A 6 8.17 2.29 20.06
C ILE A 6 7.86 1.17 21.07
N LEU A 7 8.86 0.43 21.45
CA LEU A 7 8.92 -0.52 22.57
C LEU A 7 10.30 -0.44 23.19
N LYS A 8 10.46 -1.01 24.38
CA LYS A 8 11.77 -1.05 25.03
C LYS A 8 12.82 -1.69 24.11
N ASP A 9 13.90 -0.95 23.85
CA ASP A 9 15.02 -1.35 22.97
C ASP A 9 14.61 -1.54 21.48
N ILE A 10 13.41 -1.14 21.06
CA ILE A 10 12.94 -1.16 19.66
C ILE A 10 12.54 0.26 19.24
N TYR A 11 13.12 0.72 18.14
CA TYR A 11 13.05 2.12 17.69
C TYR A 11 12.53 2.22 16.25
N TRP A 12 11.67 3.17 15.99
CA TRP A 12 11.41 3.66 14.65
C TRP A 12 12.53 4.63 14.24
N VAL A 13 13.16 4.35 13.10
CA VAL A 13 14.28 5.14 12.55
C VAL A 13 14.03 5.60 11.11
N GLY A 14 12.79 5.48 10.64
CA GLY A 14 12.36 5.80 9.28
C GLY A 14 12.35 7.29 8.97
N CYS A 15 11.66 7.65 7.90
CA CYS A 15 11.54 9.00 7.37
C CYS A 15 10.09 9.40 7.16
N VAL A 16 9.75 10.67 7.41
CA VAL A 16 8.46 11.28 7.03
C VAL A 16 8.67 12.10 5.77
N ASP A 17 7.81 11.94 4.79
CA ASP A 17 7.84 12.67 3.53
C ASP A 17 6.50 13.41 3.32
N TYR A 18 6.49 14.69 3.71
CA TYR A 18 5.32 15.56 3.61
C TYR A 18 5.00 15.99 2.18
N ASP A 19 5.99 15.88 1.27
CA ASP A 19 5.89 16.36 -0.11
C ASP A 19 5.63 15.24 -1.12
N HIS A 20 5.42 14.01 -0.66
CA HIS A 20 5.13 12.87 -1.52
C HIS A 20 3.63 12.77 -1.83
N TYR A 21 3.16 13.58 -2.79
CA TYR A 21 1.73 13.67 -3.16
C TYR A 21 1.29 12.69 -4.24
N ASP A 22 2.22 11.98 -4.86
CA ASP A 22 1.95 11.14 -6.02
C ASP A 22 2.77 9.84 -5.96
N PHE A 23 2.14 8.77 -5.51
CA PHE A 23 2.77 7.47 -5.39
C PHE A 23 2.78 6.77 -6.76
N HIS A 24 3.97 6.46 -7.30
CA HIS A 24 4.21 5.85 -8.62
C HIS A 24 3.61 6.60 -9.82
N GLY A 25 3.17 7.84 -9.69
CA GLY A 25 2.45 8.55 -10.73
C GLY A 25 1.00 8.11 -10.95
N TYR A 26 0.49 7.14 -10.18
CA TYR A 26 -0.83 6.54 -10.38
C TYR A 26 -1.77 6.67 -9.19
N SER A 27 -1.26 6.78 -7.99
CA SER A 27 -2.05 6.94 -6.78
C SER A 27 -1.70 8.23 -6.10
N LYS A 28 -2.70 8.96 -5.63
CA LYS A 28 -2.45 10.17 -4.85
C LYS A 28 -2.28 9.83 -3.38
N SER A 29 -1.31 10.49 -2.76
CA SER A 29 -1.04 10.48 -1.33
C SER A 29 -1.09 11.92 -0.79
N PRO A 30 -2.29 12.54 -0.76
CA PRO A 30 -2.43 13.99 -0.51
C PRO A 30 -1.96 14.42 0.88
N GLU A 31 -1.81 13.49 1.81
CA GLU A 31 -1.28 13.74 3.16
C GLU A 31 0.20 13.33 3.28
N GLY A 32 0.91 13.12 2.16
CA GLY A 32 2.26 12.59 2.17
C GLY A 32 2.32 11.12 2.60
N THR A 33 3.51 10.65 2.96
CA THR A 33 3.75 9.27 3.42
C THR A 33 4.87 9.19 4.44
N THR A 34 5.12 8.01 4.96
CA THR A 34 6.36 7.68 5.67
C THR A 34 7.06 6.52 4.95
N TYR A 35 8.36 6.43 5.14
CA TYR A 35 9.16 5.24 4.84
C TYR A 35 9.68 4.74 6.16
N ASN A 36 9.03 3.73 6.71
CA ASN A 36 9.34 3.24 8.04
C ASN A 36 10.49 2.23 7.98
N ALA A 37 11.40 2.38 8.90
CA ALA A 37 12.45 1.42 9.18
C ALA A 37 12.57 1.29 10.69
N TYR A 38 12.94 0.11 11.15
CA TYR A 38 12.94 -0.19 12.58
C TYR A 38 14.29 -0.71 13.02
N PHE A 39 14.69 -0.38 14.24
CA PHE A 39 15.94 -0.81 14.80
C PHE A 39 15.70 -1.52 16.14
N ILE A 40 16.24 -2.72 16.28
CA ILE A 40 16.19 -3.51 17.50
C ILE A 40 17.60 -3.52 18.12
N LYS A 41 17.71 -2.97 19.33
CA LYS A 41 18.93 -2.96 20.11
C LYS A 41 19.00 -4.22 20.98
N ASP A 42 19.89 -5.13 20.61
CA ASP A 42 20.08 -6.41 21.31
C ASP A 42 21.55 -6.84 21.22
N GLU A 43 21.89 -8.10 21.57
CA GLU A 43 23.25 -8.64 21.42
C GLU A 43 23.71 -8.57 19.96
N LYS A 44 22.80 -8.81 19.00
CA LYS A 44 22.95 -8.51 17.58
C LYS A 44 22.00 -7.38 17.20
N ASN A 45 22.56 -6.20 17.10
CA ASN A 45 21.84 -4.99 16.70
C ASN A 45 21.27 -5.15 15.29
N THR A 46 19.96 -5.10 15.14
CA THR A 46 19.29 -5.44 13.88
C THR A 46 18.48 -4.27 13.35
N LEU A 47 18.76 -3.88 12.11
CA LEU A 47 17.94 -2.93 11.34
C LEU A 47 16.94 -3.72 10.49
N ILE A 48 15.68 -3.30 10.45
CA ILE A 48 14.60 -3.90 9.65
C ILE A 48 14.13 -2.86 8.65
N ASP A 49 14.23 -3.20 7.38
CA ASP A 49 13.98 -2.41 6.20
C ASP A 49 14.78 -1.10 6.15
N THR A 50 14.73 -0.39 5.04
CA THR A 50 15.38 0.90 4.86
C THR A 50 14.37 1.98 4.41
N VAL A 51 14.77 2.92 3.58
CA VAL A 51 13.95 4.05 3.17
C VAL A 51 14.14 4.37 1.68
N ALA A 52 13.28 5.21 1.15
CA ALA A 52 13.30 5.66 -0.24
C ALA A 52 14.66 6.27 -0.64
N PRO A 53 14.97 6.30 -1.95
CA PRO A 53 16.18 6.92 -2.48
C PRO A 53 16.35 8.36 -1.98
N GLY A 54 17.58 8.71 -1.59
CA GLY A 54 17.91 10.05 -1.09
C GLY A 54 17.50 10.33 0.36
N LYS A 55 16.86 9.36 1.05
CA LYS A 55 16.44 9.49 2.46
C LYS A 55 17.40 8.79 3.44
N ALA A 56 18.45 8.09 2.97
CA ALA A 56 19.44 7.39 3.79
C ALA A 56 20.01 8.26 4.91
N GLY A 57 20.32 9.53 4.62
CA GLY A 57 20.86 10.46 5.61
C GLY A 57 19.94 10.69 6.81
N THR A 58 18.62 10.69 6.60
CA THR A 58 17.63 10.81 7.67
C THR A 58 17.61 9.55 8.55
N LEU A 59 17.58 8.36 7.94
CA LEU A 59 17.62 7.08 8.64
C LEU A 59 18.90 6.99 9.48
N LEU A 60 20.07 7.21 8.87
CA LEU A 60 21.37 7.12 9.55
C LEU A 60 21.52 8.17 10.66
N CYS A 61 20.96 9.38 10.48
CA CYS A 61 20.92 10.39 11.52
C CYS A 61 20.09 9.92 12.73
N ARG A 62 18.89 9.35 12.50
CA ARG A 62 18.05 8.81 13.58
C ARG A 62 18.70 7.62 14.27
N LEU A 63 19.24 6.68 13.50
CA LEU A 63 19.97 5.52 14.02
C LEU A 63 21.15 5.96 14.89
N GLY A 64 21.87 7.00 14.46
CA GLY A 64 23.01 7.57 15.20
C GLY A 64 22.67 8.16 16.57
N HIS A 65 21.39 8.39 16.88
CA HIS A 65 20.95 8.73 18.25
C HIS A 65 20.87 7.54 19.19
N VAL A 66 20.79 6.32 18.65
CA VAL A 66 20.67 5.09 19.44
C VAL A 66 22.01 4.35 19.51
N ILE A 67 22.65 4.17 18.36
CA ILE A 67 23.97 3.54 18.22
C ILE A 67 24.74 4.16 17.05
N LYS A 68 26.05 3.90 16.96
CA LYS A 68 26.80 4.21 15.74
C LYS A 68 26.37 3.27 14.62
N PRO A 69 26.18 3.75 13.37
CA PRO A 69 25.75 2.89 12.25
C PRO A 69 26.61 1.62 12.08
N GLU A 70 27.92 1.71 12.31
CA GLU A 70 28.85 0.58 12.18
C GLU A 70 28.64 -0.51 13.26
N GLN A 71 27.76 -0.30 14.23
CA GLN A 71 27.38 -1.27 15.25
C GLN A 71 26.11 -2.07 14.88
N VAL A 72 25.55 -1.85 13.70
CA VAL A 72 24.47 -2.68 13.16
C VAL A 72 25.08 -4.00 12.69
N ASP A 73 24.69 -5.10 13.33
CA ASP A 73 25.17 -6.44 13.02
C ASP A 73 24.37 -7.06 11.87
N TYR A 74 23.06 -6.89 11.89
CA TYR A 74 22.16 -7.51 10.92
C TYR A 74 21.25 -6.49 10.26
N LEU A 75 20.93 -6.77 8.98
CA LEU A 75 19.89 -6.08 8.24
C LEU A 75 18.85 -7.12 7.78
N VAL A 76 17.59 -6.85 7.99
CA VAL A 76 16.47 -7.65 7.48
C VAL A 76 15.75 -6.84 6.41
N ILE A 77 15.48 -7.46 5.27
CA ILE A 77 14.77 -6.85 4.14
C ILE A 77 13.50 -7.64 3.89
N ASN A 78 12.37 -7.06 4.24
CA ASN A 78 11.07 -7.69 4.08
C ASN A 78 10.50 -7.50 2.66
N HIS A 79 10.88 -6.41 1.97
CA HIS A 79 10.36 -6.06 0.65
C HIS A 79 11.39 -5.30 -0.17
N MET A 80 11.43 -5.52 -1.50
CA MET A 80 12.46 -4.97 -2.39
C MET A 80 11.96 -3.82 -3.27
N GLU A 81 10.84 -3.21 -2.96
CA GLU A 81 10.42 -2.00 -3.67
C GLU A 81 11.35 -0.83 -3.34
N LEU A 82 11.61 0.03 -4.32
CA LEU A 82 12.67 1.05 -4.18
C LEU A 82 12.35 2.13 -3.15
N ASP A 83 11.10 2.32 -2.78
CA ASP A 83 10.73 3.27 -1.72
C ASP A 83 11.08 2.76 -0.30
N HIS A 84 11.36 1.46 -0.16
CA HIS A 84 11.94 0.86 1.06
C HIS A 84 13.44 0.62 0.89
N GLU A 85 13.86 0.05 -0.25
CA GLU A 85 15.22 -0.43 -0.43
C GLU A 85 16.08 0.45 -1.36
N GLY A 86 15.56 1.61 -1.76
CA GLY A 86 16.32 2.53 -2.63
C GLY A 86 17.53 3.17 -1.98
N SER A 87 17.60 3.17 -0.64
CA SER A 87 18.75 3.64 0.14
C SER A 87 19.68 2.50 0.59
N LEU A 88 19.49 1.27 0.10
CA LEU A 88 20.19 0.08 0.58
C LEU A 88 21.72 0.17 0.42
N CYS A 89 22.22 0.70 -0.71
CA CYS A 89 23.65 0.86 -0.94
C CYS A 89 24.31 1.75 0.10
N GLU A 90 23.70 2.89 0.41
CA GLU A 90 24.20 3.87 1.37
C GLU A 90 24.16 3.29 2.79
N VAL A 91 23.07 2.60 3.15
CA VAL A 91 22.89 1.98 4.45
C VAL A 91 23.90 0.85 4.67
N ILE A 92 24.08 -0.07 3.69
CA ILE A 92 25.09 -1.14 3.79
C ILE A 92 26.50 -0.56 3.89
N SER A 93 26.80 0.50 3.11
CA SER A 93 28.12 1.14 3.16
C SER A 93 28.41 1.76 4.53
N ALA A 94 27.42 2.35 5.18
CA ALA A 94 27.55 2.95 6.51
C ALA A 94 27.57 1.92 7.63
N CYS A 95 26.67 0.94 7.59
CA CYS A 95 26.48 -0.04 8.66
C CYS A 95 27.47 -1.22 8.57
N LYS A 96 27.78 -1.67 7.35
CA LYS A 96 28.63 -2.86 7.10
C LYS A 96 28.15 -4.10 7.86
N PRO A 97 26.87 -4.48 7.71
CA PRO A 97 26.30 -5.56 8.51
C PRO A 97 27.01 -6.89 8.27
N GLU A 98 27.09 -7.73 9.30
CA GLU A 98 27.65 -9.09 9.20
C GLU A 98 26.79 -9.99 8.33
N LYS A 99 25.44 -9.75 8.32
CA LYS A 99 24.45 -10.49 7.52
C LYS A 99 23.30 -9.60 7.09
N ILE A 100 22.78 -9.93 5.90
CA ILE A 100 21.56 -9.33 5.34
C ILE A 100 20.59 -10.47 5.07
N PHE A 101 19.44 -10.46 5.77
CA PHE A 101 18.42 -11.49 5.63
C PHE A 101 17.30 -11.00 4.71
N CYS A 102 16.91 -11.81 3.73
CA CYS A 102 15.81 -11.49 2.82
C CYS A 102 15.16 -12.79 2.31
N SER A 103 14.00 -12.68 1.66
CA SER A 103 13.38 -13.84 1.01
C SER A 103 14.20 -14.32 -0.20
N THR A 104 13.96 -15.57 -0.62
CA THR A 104 14.62 -16.12 -1.83
C THR A 104 14.28 -15.30 -3.08
N MET A 105 13.09 -14.71 -3.16
CA MET A 105 12.70 -13.86 -4.29
C MET A 105 13.31 -12.46 -4.18
N ALA A 106 13.43 -11.91 -2.97
CA ALA A 106 14.13 -10.65 -2.73
C ALA A 106 15.60 -10.71 -3.17
N LEU A 107 16.27 -11.85 -2.94
CA LEU A 107 17.63 -12.06 -3.46
C LEU A 107 17.71 -11.92 -4.98
N LYS A 108 16.70 -12.39 -5.72
CA LYS A 108 16.63 -12.22 -7.18
C LYS A 108 16.37 -10.78 -7.61
N SER A 109 15.46 -10.11 -6.91
CA SER A 109 15.16 -8.69 -7.14
C SER A 109 16.39 -7.82 -6.86
N MET A 110 17.08 -8.08 -5.76
CA MET A 110 18.34 -7.43 -5.38
C MET A 110 19.41 -7.58 -6.45
N ALA A 111 19.56 -8.79 -7.01
CA ALA A 111 20.49 -9.03 -8.12
C ALA A 111 20.12 -8.22 -9.37
N GLY A 112 18.83 -8.05 -9.64
CA GLY A 112 18.32 -7.21 -10.73
C GLY A 112 18.60 -5.72 -10.55
N TYR A 113 18.41 -5.20 -9.33
CA TYR A 113 18.61 -3.78 -9.05
C TYR A 113 20.07 -3.39 -8.89
N TYR A 114 20.87 -4.23 -8.22
CA TYR A 114 22.21 -3.86 -7.77
C TYR A 114 23.34 -4.55 -8.51
N GLY A 115 23.05 -5.65 -9.24
CA GLY A 115 24.01 -6.34 -10.10
C GLY A 115 25.33 -6.65 -9.38
N ASP A 116 26.43 -6.18 -9.94
CA ASP A 116 27.78 -6.42 -9.39
C ASP A 116 28.02 -5.79 -8.02
N LYS A 117 27.27 -4.77 -7.65
CA LYS A 117 27.44 -4.11 -6.33
C LYS A 117 27.16 -5.03 -5.15
N MET A 118 26.29 -6.04 -5.35
CA MET A 118 25.93 -6.97 -4.28
C MET A 118 26.89 -8.15 -4.11
N LYS A 119 27.94 -8.29 -4.94
CA LYS A 119 28.86 -9.43 -4.89
C LYS A 119 29.50 -9.66 -3.52
N ASP A 120 29.79 -8.56 -2.83
CA ASP A 120 30.45 -8.59 -1.52
C ASP A 120 29.46 -8.40 -0.36
N TRP A 121 28.15 -8.35 -0.65
CA TRP A 121 27.15 -8.23 0.39
C TRP A 121 26.89 -9.58 1.06
N PRO A 122 26.88 -9.65 2.42
CA PRO A 122 26.70 -10.90 3.14
C PRO A 122 25.23 -11.35 3.19
N VAL A 123 24.59 -11.50 2.01
CA VAL A 123 23.16 -11.81 1.88
C VAL A 123 22.91 -13.28 2.16
N GLN A 124 21.96 -13.54 3.04
CA GLN A 124 21.44 -14.86 3.38
C GLN A 124 19.95 -14.94 3.12
N ALA A 125 19.53 -15.78 2.17
CA ALA A 125 18.12 -16.03 1.94
C ALA A 125 17.50 -16.85 3.08
N VAL A 126 16.29 -16.47 3.48
CA VAL A 126 15.46 -17.15 4.50
C VAL A 126 14.12 -17.59 3.89
N LYS A 127 13.44 -18.49 4.59
CA LYS A 127 12.14 -19.06 4.20
C LYS A 127 11.15 -18.97 5.36
N SER A 128 9.89 -19.19 5.06
CA SER A 128 8.84 -19.29 6.09
C SER A 128 9.20 -20.31 7.16
N GLY A 129 9.15 -19.86 8.42
CA GLY A 129 9.47 -20.66 9.60
C GLY A 129 10.94 -20.62 10.02
N ASP A 130 11.85 -20.09 9.21
CA ASP A 130 13.22 -19.83 9.63
C ASP A 130 13.25 -18.84 10.78
N LYS A 131 14.24 -19.01 11.68
CA LYS A 131 14.40 -18.19 12.87
C LYS A 131 15.85 -17.82 13.08
N ILE A 132 16.08 -16.61 13.56
CA ILE A 132 17.39 -16.18 14.03
C ILE A 132 17.26 -15.62 15.45
N SER A 133 18.19 -15.98 16.32
CA SER A 133 18.34 -15.32 17.62
C SER A 133 19.22 -14.09 17.44
N ILE A 134 18.81 -12.98 18.03
CA ILE A 134 19.59 -11.74 18.06
C ILE A 134 20.03 -11.37 19.49
N GLY A 135 19.80 -12.28 20.44
CA GLY A 135 20.08 -12.15 21.86
C GLY A 135 18.84 -12.47 22.69
N LYS A 136 18.22 -11.46 23.28
CA LYS A 136 16.96 -11.58 24.03
C LYS A 136 15.76 -11.86 23.11
N HIS A 137 15.85 -11.42 21.86
CA HIS A 137 14.79 -11.54 20.88
C HIS A 137 15.11 -12.57 19.81
N THR A 138 14.06 -13.16 19.26
CA THR A 138 14.08 -14.06 18.11
C THR A 138 13.33 -13.41 16.96
N LEU A 139 13.87 -13.43 15.76
CA LEU A 139 13.15 -13.01 14.55
C LEU A 139 12.69 -14.25 13.79
N VAL A 140 11.41 -14.33 13.51
CA VAL A 140 10.76 -15.41 12.77
C VAL A 140 10.30 -14.87 11.44
N PHE A 141 10.74 -15.49 10.34
CA PHE A 141 10.42 -15.05 9.00
C PHE A 141 9.21 -15.78 8.42
N GLN A 142 8.33 -15.06 7.73
CA GLN A 142 7.20 -15.61 7.01
C GLN A 142 7.09 -14.97 5.65
N GLU A 143 7.31 -15.75 4.59
CA GLU A 143 7.06 -15.27 3.22
C GLU A 143 5.55 -15.03 3.01
N THR A 144 5.22 -13.85 2.51
CA THR A 144 3.85 -13.41 2.17
C THR A 144 3.78 -13.11 0.67
N ARG A 145 4.29 -14.03 -0.14
CA ARG A 145 4.44 -13.88 -1.59
C ARG A 145 3.20 -13.33 -2.26
N MET A 146 3.36 -12.32 -3.11
CA MET A 146 2.30 -11.58 -3.79
C MET A 146 1.39 -10.77 -2.83
N LEU A 147 1.88 -10.43 -1.65
CA LEU A 147 1.28 -9.43 -0.78
C LEU A 147 2.30 -8.33 -0.48
N HIS A 148 2.62 -7.35 -1.43
CA HIS A 148 1.95 -7.36 -2.76
C HIS A 148 2.91 -7.75 -3.91
N TRP A 149 4.20 -8.01 -3.65
CA TRP A 149 5.21 -8.48 -4.62
C TRP A 149 5.63 -9.93 -4.36
N PRO A 150 6.32 -10.58 -5.35
CA PRO A 150 6.78 -11.96 -5.19
C PRO A 150 7.77 -12.18 -4.04
N ASP A 151 8.52 -11.13 -3.68
CA ASP A 151 9.58 -11.12 -2.66
C ASP A 151 9.06 -10.84 -1.26
N SER A 152 7.82 -10.34 -1.11
CA SER A 152 7.24 -9.92 0.15
C SER A 152 7.36 -10.98 1.25
N MET A 153 7.82 -10.53 2.41
CA MET A 153 8.04 -11.29 3.63
C MET A 153 7.63 -10.42 4.82
N VAL A 154 7.25 -11.01 5.90
CA VAL A 154 7.06 -10.33 7.19
C VAL A 154 7.99 -10.94 8.22
N THR A 155 8.40 -10.12 9.20
CA THR A 155 9.25 -10.54 10.30
C THR A 155 8.50 -10.39 11.61
N TYR A 156 8.37 -11.49 12.35
CA TYR A 156 7.70 -11.51 13.66
C TYR A 156 8.72 -11.70 14.79
N CYS A 157 8.59 -10.88 15.83
CA CYS A 157 9.37 -10.98 17.06
C CYS A 157 8.46 -11.44 18.22
N PRO A 158 8.49 -12.73 18.60
CA PRO A 158 7.58 -13.29 19.60
C PRO A 158 7.71 -12.65 20.99
N GLU A 159 8.93 -12.35 21.44
CA GLU A 159 9.20 -11.82 22.76
C GLU A 159 8.66 -10.39 22.91
N ALA A 160 8.65 -9.62 21.82
CA ALA A 160 8.12 -8.26 21.76
C ALA A 160 6.68 -8.22 21.23
N LYS A 161 6.13 -9.36 20.75
CA LYS A 161 4.81 -9.49 20.11
C LYS A 161 4.59 -8.47 18.99
N ILE A 162 5.63 -8.15 18.23
CA ILE A 162 5.61 -7.20 17.15
C ILE A 162 5.75 -7.90 15.79
N LEU A 163 4.89 -7.50 14.85
CA LEU A 163 4.94 -7.90 13.45
C LEU A 163 5.43 -6.73 12.61
N PHE A 164 6.61 -6.84 12.02
CA PHE A 164 7.09 -5.96 10.97
C PHE A 164 6.50 -6.46 9.65
N SER A 165 5.54 -5.72 9.14
CA SER A 165 4.60 -6.24 8.12
C SER A 165 4.89 -5.76 6.71
N GLN A 166 5.97 -5.01 6.52
CA GLN A 166 6.27 -4.29 5.27
C GLN A 166 5.04 -3.46 4.83
N ASP A 167 4.68 -3.43 3.56
CA ASP A 167 3.52 -2.68 3.04
C ASP A 167 2.17 -3.14 3.57
N ALA A 168 2.07 -4.40 3.99
CA ALA A 168 0.81 -4.90 4.51
C ALA A 168 0.39 -4.12 5.75
N PHE A 169 -0.89 -3.74 5.81
CA PHE A 169 -1.47 -2.90 6.86
C PHE A 169 -1.02 -1.43 6.84
N GLY A 170 -0.29 -1.00 5.80
CA GLY A 170 0.20 0.36 5.62
C GLY A 170 -0.87 1.38 5.22
N GLN A 171 -0.51 2.65 5.34
CA GLN A 171 -1.30 3.81 4.93
C GLN A 171 -0.38 4.97 4.53
N ASN A 172 -0.80 5.81 3.59
CA ASN A 172 -0.08 7.04 3.26
C ASN A 172 -0.54 8.18 4.18
N ILE A 173 0.20 8.36 5.29
CA ILE A 173 0.00 9.43 6.27
C ILE A 173 1.37 9.97 6.66
N ALA A 174 1.62 11.26 6.43
CA ALA A 174 2.77 11.96 6.97
C ALA A 174 2.34 12.76 8.19
N GLY A 175 3.00 12.57 9.31
CA GLY A 175 2.69 13.26 10.56
C GLY A 175 3.82 13.14 11.58
N THR A 176 3.62 13.74 12.72
CA THR A 176 4.48 13.61 13.90
C THR A 176 4.09 12.44 14.78
N GLU A 177 2.86 11.98 14.67
CA GLU A 177 2.31 10.81 15.32
C GLU A 177 2.98 9.55 14.78
N ARG A 178 3.19 8.57 15.66
CA ARG A 178 3.74 7.27 15.26
C ARG A 178 2.72 6.15 15.38
N PHE A 179 1.69 6.33 16.21
CA PHE A 179 0.72 5.29 16.51
C PHE A 179 -0.69 5.69 16.07
N VAL A 180 -1.50 4.69 15.72
CA VAL A 180 -2.88 4.90 15.29
C VAL A 180 -3.73 5.59 16.35
N ASP A 181 -3.52 5.28 17.64
CA ASP A 181 -4.24 5.88 18.76
C ASP A 181 -3.82 7.33 19.07
N GLU A 182 -2.84 7.86 18.39
CA GLU A 182 -2.43 9.28 18.45
C GLU A 182 -3.04 10.11 17.32
N HIS A 183 -3.71 9.47 16.36
CA HIS A 183 -4.23 10.10 15.15
C HIS A 183 -5.76 10.06 15.09
N GLU A 184 -6.37 10.87 14.21
CA GLU A 184 -7.82 10.88 14.02
C GLU A 184 -8.25 9.55 13.38
N HIS A 185 -9.10 8.81 14.08
CA HIS A 185 -9.48 7.45 13.73
C HIS A 185 -10.16 7.34 12.35
N GLY A 186 -11.07 8.26 12.04
CA GLY A 186 -11.79 8.22 10.74
C GLY A 186 -10.86 8.49 9.57
N ASP A 187 -9.84 9.33 9.75
CA ASP A 187 -8.80 9.57 8.75
C ASP A 187 -7.93 8.33 8.55
N PHE A 188 -7.47 7.70 9.64
CA PHE A 188 -6.73 6.45 9.57
C PHE A 188 -7.47 5.38 8.74
N ILE A 189 -8.74 5.12 9.05
CA ILE A 189 -9.57 4.14 8.32
C ILE A 189 -9.70 4.53 6.83
N ARG A 190 -9.90 5.80 6.54
CA ARG A 190 -9.99 6.31 5.17
C ARG A 190 -8.70 6.08 4.41
N ARG A 191 -7.54 6.40 5.00
CA ARG A 191 -6.23 6.24 4.37
C ARG A 191 -5.83 4.76 4.21
N ALA A 192 -6.15 3.91 5.18
CA ALA A 192 -5.96 2.47 5.04
C ALA A 192 -6.77 1.89 3.87
N LYS A 193 -8.02 2.36 3.66
CA LYS A 193 -8.82 2.00 2.49
C LYS A 193 -8.23 2.53 1.19
N GLU A 194 -7.83 3.80 1.14
CA GLU A 194 -7.19 4.38 -0.04
C GLU A 194 -5.95 3.58 -0.44
N TYR A 195 -5.08 3.26 0.52
CA TYR A 195 -3.89 2.44 0.30
C TYR A 195 -4.26 1.06 -0.24
N TYR A 196 -5.15 0.35 0.45
CA TYR A 196 -5.56 -1.00 0.08
C TYR A 196 -6.13 -1.07 -1.33
N PHE A 197 -7.11 -0.21 -1.66
CA PHE A 197 -7.83 -0.26 -2.93
C PHE A 197 -6.99 0.20 -4.12
N ASN A 198 -5.92 0.94 -3.91
CA ASN A 198 -5.03 1.39 -4.96
C ASN A 198 -3.75 0.55 -5.12
N ILE A 199 -3.37 -0.26 -4.12
CA ILE A 199 -2.11 -1.03 -4.14
C ILE A 199 -2.38 -2.52 -3.92
N VAL A 200 -3.10 -2.88 -2.86
CA VAL A 200 -3.24 -4.27 -2.39
C VAL A 200 -4.38 -5.03 -3.07
N LEU A 201 -5.41 -4.35 -3.54
CA LEU A 201 -6.66 -4.94 -4.04
C LEU A 201 -6.49 -6.12 -5.02
N PRO A 202 -5.60 -6.09 -6.04
CA PRO A 202 -5.42 -7.21 -6.97
C PRO A 202 -4.97 -8.51 -6.28
N TYR A 203 -4.42 -8.37 -5.08
CA TYR A 203 -3.85 -9.46 -4.28
C TYR A 203 -4.75 -9.88 -3.12
N SER A 204 -6.03 -9.48 -3.14
CA SER A 204 -7.02 -9.87 -2.12
C SER A 204 -7.08 -11.38 -1.82
N PRO A 205 -6.95 -12.29 -2.81
CA PRO A 205 -6.86 -13.72 -2.52
C PRO A 205 -5.66 -14.09 -1.65
N GLN A 206 -4.53 -13.41 -1.83
CA GLN A 206 -3.32 -13.62 -1.02
C GLN A 206 -3.49 -13.07 0.39
N VAL A 207 -4.16 -11.90 0.52
CA VAL A 207 -4.54 -11.36 1.82
C VAL A 207 -5.35 -12.39 2.60
N LEU A 208 -6.46 -12.89 2.02
CA LEU A 208 -7.32 -13.90 2.67
C LEU A 208 -6.58 -15.19 3.03
N LYS A 209 -5.57 -15.57 2.26
CA LYS A 209 -4.73 -16.74 2.55
C LYS A 209 -3.74 -16.46 3.69
N THR A 210 -3.25 -15.23 3.82
CA THR A 210 -2.23 -14.85 4.81
C THR A 210 -2.84 -14.51 6.17
N LEU A 211 -4.03 -13.91 6.21
CA LEU A 211 -4.67 -13.48 7.45
C LEU A 211 -4.82 -14.58 8.51
N PRO A 212 -5.16 -15.86 8.21
CA PRO A 212 -5.19 -16.91 9.21
C PRO A 212 -3.84 -17.14 9.90
N VAL A 213 -2.73 -16.99 9.17
CA VAL A 213 -1.38 -17.08 9.76
C VAL A 213 -1.13 -15.91 10.70
N VAL A 214 -1.43 -14.68 10.25
CA VAL A 214 -1.29 -13.47 11.08
C VAL A 214 -2.14 -13.58 12.35
N ARG A 215 -3.39 -14.04 12.25
CA ARG A 215 -4.29 -14.23 13.40
C ARG A 215 -3.85 -15.32 14.38
N SER A 216 -2.99 -16.25 13.93
CA SER A 216 -2.43 -17.30 14.81
C SER A 216 -1.24 -16.82 15.63
N LEU A 217 -0.69 -15.65 15.31
CA LEU A 217 0.40 -15.05 16.07
C LEU A 217 -0.16 -14.23 17.25
N ASP A 218 0.59 -14.20 18.35
CA ASP A 218 0.28 -13.36 19.51
C ASP A 218 0.88 -11.96 19.26
N ILE A 219 0.10 -11.07 18.63
CA ILE A 219 0.55 -9.76 18.16
C ILE A 219 -0.09 -8.65 19.00
N ASP A 220 0.75 -7.84 19.65
CA ASP A 220 0.35 -6.61 20.35
C ASP A 220 0.64 -5.35 19.51
N MET A 221 1.49 -5.47 18.46
CA MET A 221 1.86 -4.36 17.59
C MET A 221 2.10 -4.81 16.14
N ILE A 222 1.56 -4.05 15.17
CA ILE A 222 1.88 -4.17 13.74
C ILE A 222 2.62 -2.91 13.31
N ALA A 223 3.82 -3.09 12.79
CA ALA A 223 4.75 -2.05 12.35
C ALA A 223 4.94 -2.12 10.83
N PRO A 224 4.13 -1.37 10.04
CA PRO A 224 4.20 -1.35 8.59
C PRO A 224 5.30 -0.42 8.08
N ASP A 225 5.65 -0.54 6.80
CA ASP A 225 6.66 0.33 6.17
C ASP A 225 6.10 1.71 5.77
N HIS A 226 4.77 1.87 5.75
CA HIS A 226 4.10 3.14 5.52
C HIS A 226 3.09 3.49 6.60
N GLY A 227 3.09 4.76 7.02
CA GLY A 227 2.09 5.35 7.90
C GLY A 227 2.29 5.00 9.37
N LEU A 228 1.18 4.80 10.06
CA LEU A 228 1.12 4.66 11.50
C LEU A 228 1.23 3.21 11.96
N ILE A 229 1.84 3.02 13.11
CA ILE A 229 1.99 1.74 13.78
C ILE A 229 0.69 1.43 14.54
N SER A 230 0.13 0.25 14.32
CA SER A 230 -1.03 -0.23 15.09
C SER A 230 -0.57 -0.90 16.38
N ARG A 231 -1.20 -0.56 17.49
CA ARG A 231 -1.00 -1.19 18.81
C ARG A 231 -2.33 -1.35 19.54
N ASN A 232 -2.38 -2.24 20.52
CA ASN A 232 -3.59 -2.50 21.30
C ASN A 232 -4.80 -2.89 20.43
N GLU A 233 -5.94 -2.24 20.60
CA GLU A 233 -7.18 -2.55 19.86
C GLU A 233 -7.07 -2.30 18.36
N SER A 234 -6.22 -1.35 17.92
CA SER A 234 -6.03 -1.05 16.49
C SER A 234 -5.37 -2.19 15.72
N VAL A 235 -4.66 -3.10 16.39
CA VAL A 235 -4.11 -4.33 15.77
C VAL A 235 -5.25 -5.21 15.24
N LYS A 236 -6.23 -5.50 16.09
CA LYS A 236 -7.39 -6.31 15.67
C LYS A 236 -8.19 -5.58 14.60
N GLU A 237 -8.39 -4.27 14.77
CA GLU A 237 -9.17 -3.45 13.85
C GLU A 237 -8.59 -3.46 12.43
N ILE A 238 -7.27 -3.23 12.27
CA ILE A 238 -6.66 -3.20 10.94
C ILE A 238 -6.67 -4.59 10.28
N ILE A 239 -6.52 -5.68 11.04
CA ILE A 239 -6.63 -7.05 10.53
C ILE A 239 -8.06 -7.32 10.05
N ASP A 240 -9.09 -6.96 10.82
CA ASP A 240 -10.51 -7.14 10.46
C ASP A 240 -10.89 -6.24 9.26
N LEU A 241 -10.31 -5.04 9.17
CA LEU A 241 -10.49 -4.15 8.03
C LEU A 241 -9.89 -4.76 6.74
N TYR A 242 -8.69 -5.32 6.81
CA TYR A 242 -8.05 -6.01 5.67
C TYR A 242 -8.87 -7.20 5.20
N GLU A 243 -9.42 -8.01 6.11
CA GLU A 243 -10.33 -9.11 5.76
C GLU A 243 -11.58 -8.60 5.03
N THR A 244 -12.23 -7.58 5.59
CA THR A 244 -13.42 -6.95 5.00
C THR A 244 -13.13 -6.42 3.59
N MET A 245 -12.00 -5.74 3.40
CA MET A 245 -11.59 -5.21 2.10
C MET A 245 -11.24 -6.32 1.12
N ALA A 246 -10.58 -7.39 1.57
CA ALA A 246 -10.19 -8.52 0.73
C ALA A 246 -11.39 -9.36 0.27
N GLU A 247 -12.42 -9.48 1.08
CA GLU A 247 -13.67 -10.16 0.71
C GLU A 247 -14.39 -9.44 -0.43
N GLN A 248 -14.21 -8.12 -0.52
CA GLN A 248 -14.86 -7.27 -1.53
C GLN A 248 -16.36 -7.54 -1.63
N LYS A 249 -17.06 -7.58 -0.49
CA LYS A 249 -18.52 -7.76 -0.47
C LYS A 249 -19.20 -6.45 -0.92
N PRO A 250 -19.76 -6.38 -2.14
CA PRO A 250 -20.32 -5.14 -2.65
C PRO A 250 -21.61 -4.81 -1.90
N ARG A 251 -21.81 -3.52 -1.64
CA ARG A 251 -23.04 -2.97 -1.07
C ARG A 251 -23.96 -2.50 -2.17
N LYS A 252 -25.24 -2.34 -1.87
CA LYS A 252 -26.23 -1.72 -2.77
C LYS A 252 -25.90 -0.23 -2.94
N ARG A 253 -24.89 0.08 -3.77
CA ARG A 253 -24.38 1.41 -4.04
C ARG A 253 -23.88 1.49 -5.47
N ALA A 254 -24.04 2.63 -6.12
CA ALA A 254 -23.57 2.90 -7.47
C ALA A 254 -22.50 4.00 -7.47
N VAL A 255 -21.53 3.85 -8.38
CA VAL A 255 -20.59 4.92 -8.76
C VAL A 255 -20.82 5.22 -10.24
N ILE A 256 -21.03 6.48 -10.56
CA ILE A 256 -21.23 6.99 -11.91
C ILE A 256 -20.02 7.85 -12.23
N ILE A 257 -19.18 7.39 -13.16
CA ILE A 257 -18.05 8.17 -13.64
C ILE A 257 -18.34 8.71 -15.03
N TYR A 258 -17.92 9.94 -15.30
CA TYR A 258 -18.16 10.53 -16.61
C TYR A 258 -17.09 11.58 -16.97
N ASP A 259 -17.03 11.89 -18.27
CA ASP A 259 -16.42 13.12 -18.77
C ASP A 259 -17.36 13.76 -19.79
N THR A 260 -17.18 15.05 -20.07
CA THR A 260 -18.06 15.84 -20.93
C THR A 260 -17.30 16.97 -21.61
N MET A 261 -17.72 17.35 -22.82
CA MET A 261 -17.22 18.55 -23.51
C MET A 261 -18.15 19.75 -23.29
N TRP A 262 -19.45 19.57 -23.48
CA TRP A 262 -20.47 20.64 -23.48
C TRP A 262 -21.64 20.33 -22.54
N HIS A 263 -21.36 19.65 -21.42
CA HIS A 263 -22.31 19.35 -20.33
C HIS A 263 -23.46 18.36 -20.68
N SER A 264 -23.59 17.88 -21.92
CA SER A 264 -24.67 16.94 -22.26
C SER A 264 -24.51 15.60 -21.50
N THR A 265 -23.31 15.02 -21.51
CA THR A 265 -23.04 13.77 -20.78
C THR A 265 -23.12 13.96 -19.26
N GLU A 266 -22.78 15.14 -18.76
CA GLU A 266 -22.96 15.49 -17.34
C GLU A 266 -24.44 15.48 -16.94
N GLN A 267 -25.31 16.10 -17.73
CA GLN A 267 -26.78 16.06 -17.51
C GLN A 267 -27.29 14.61 -17.49
N MET A 268 -26.80 13.77 -18.41
CA MET A 268 -27.11 12.34 -18.41
C MET A 268 -26.64 11.64 -17.13
N ALA A 269 -25.43 11.95 -16.65
CA ALA A 269 -24.90 11.37 -15.42
C ALA A 269 -25.78 11.70 -14.19
N TYR A 270 -26.22 12.94 -14.07
CA TYR A 270 -27.14 13.33 -13.01
C TYR A 270 -28.53 12.71 -13.16
N ALA A 271 -29.04 12.58 -14.39
CA ALA A 271 -30.32 11.88 -14.62
C ALA A 271 -30.21 10.39 -14.21
N VAL A 272 -29.10 9.72 -14.52
CA VAL A 272 -28.85 8.36 -14.06
C VAL A 272 -28.75 8.29 -12.53
N CYS A 273 -28.12 9.28 -11.90
CA CYS A 273 -28.06 9.38 -10.44
C CYS A 273 -29.47 9.47 -9.83
N SER A 274 -30.32 10.37 -10.36
CA SER A 274 -31.69 10.49 -9.89
C SER A 274 -32.47 9.17 -10.04
N GLY A 275 -32.26 8.43 -11.12
CA GLY A 275 -32.87 7.11 -11.29
C GLY A 275 -32.42 6.09 -10.21
N PHE A 276 -31.18 6.15 -9.73
CA PHE A 276 -30.73 5.36 -8.57
C PHE A 276 -31.39 5.83 -7.28
N GLU A 277 -31.45 7.14 -7.04
CA GLU A 277 -32.10 7.74 -5.86
C GLU A 277 -33.58 7.36 -5.77
N ASP A 278 -34.33 7.46 -6.86
CA ASP A 278 -35.75 7.08 -6.95
C ASP A 278 -35.99 5.61 -6.58
N ASN A 279 -34.97 4.75 -6.76
CA ASN A 279 -35.02 3.33 -6.41
C ASN A 279 -34.31 2.99 -5.08
N GLY A 280 -34.00 4.00 -4.26
CA GLY A 280 -33.36 3.84 -2.95
C GLY A 280 -31.97 3.19 -3.05
N VAL A 281 -31.19 3.54 -4.08
CA VAL A 281 -29.79 3.12 -4.25
C VAL A 281 -28.90 4.35 -4.10
N PRO A 282 -28.10 4.44 -3.03
CA PRO A 282 -27.11 5.50 -2.91
C PRO A 282 -26.17 5.52 -4.12
N ALA A 283 -25.96 6.69 -4.71
CA ALA A 283 -25.09 6.86 -5.87
C ALA A 283 -24.11 8.02 -5.67
N THR A 284 -22.94 7.90 -6.26
CA THR A 284 -21.93 8.96 -6.29
C THR A 284 -21.59 9.28 -7.74
N VAL A 285 -21.65 10.56 -8.10
CA VAL A 285 -21.30 11.05 -9.45
C VAL A 285 -19.92 11.67 -9.41
N MET A 286 -19.01 11.23 -10.26
CA MET A 286 -17.61 11.68 -10.30
C MET A 286 -17.19 12.01 -11.74
N SER A 287 -16.84 13.26 -12.00
CA SER A 287 -16.18 13.65 -13.24
C SER A 287 -14.75 13.12 -13.28
N CYS A 288 -14.39 12.36 -14.30
CA CYS A 288 -13.01 11.87 -14.49
C CYS A 288 -12.00 13.02 -14.70
N LYS A 289 -12.46 14.20 -15.10
CA LYS A 289 -11.61 15.39 -15.22
C LYS A 289 -11.30 16.05 -13.88
N ALA A 290 -12.26 16.00 -12.95
CA ALA A 290 -12.14 16.65 -11.64
C ALA A 290 -11.63 15.69 -10.53
N ASN A 291 -11.75 14.39 -10.74
CA ASN A 291 -11.36 13.37 -9.78
C ASN A 291 -10.24 12.51 -10.33
N HIS A 292 -9.17 12.38 -9.57
CA HIS A 292 -8.11 11.45 -9.91
C HIS A 292 -8.63 10.00 -9.91
N HIS A 293 -8.08 9.14 -10.76
CA HIS A 293 -8.54 7.74 -10.87
C HIS A 293 -8.34 6.95 -9.56
N SER A 294 -7.38 7.31 -8.71
CA SER A 294 -7.24 6.69 -7.38
C SER A 294 -8.41 7.03 -6.45
N ALA A 295 -8.96 8.25 -6.51
CA ALA A 295 -10.17 8.61 -5.75
C ALA A 295 -11.41 7.88 -6.27
N ILE A 296 -11.52 7.72 -7.61
CA ILE A 296 -12.57 6.93 -8.24
C ILE A 296 -12.48 5.46 -7.77
N MET A 297 -11.27 4.90 -7.73
CA MET A 297 -11.05 3.53 -7.28
C MET A 297 -11.43 3.34 -5.80
N THR A 298 -11.09 4.29 -4.95
CA THR A 298 -11.51 4.27 -3.54
C THR A 298 -13.03 4.36 -3.41
N ALA A 299 -13.71 5.15 -4.25
CA ALA A 299 -15.17 5.22 -4.25
C ALA A 299 -15.84 3.92 -4.71
N LEU A 300 -15.16 3.11 -5.53
CA LEU A 300 -15.63 1.79 -5.97
C LEU A 300 -15.45 0.70 -4.91
N SER A 301 -14.79 0.97 -3.80
CA SER A 301 -14.38 -0.03 -2.82
C SER A 301 -15.51 -0.92 -2.28
N ASP A 302 -16.72 -0.37 -2.16
CA ASP A 302 -17.91 -1.07 -1.67
C ASP A 302 -19.11 -0.99 -2.63
N ALA A 303 -18.91 -0.45 -3.83
CA ALA A 303 -19.98 -0.31 -4.80
C ALA A 303 -20.28 -1.63 -5.54
N SER A 304 -21.56 -1.90 -5.78
CA SER A 304 -22.00 -3.03 -6.61
C SER A 304 -22.21 -2.64 -8.08
N CYS A 305 -22.27 -1.36 -8.37
CA CYS A 305 -22.58 -0.87 -9.70
C CYS A 305 -21.59 0.22 -10.14
N LEU A 306 -21.08 0.09 -11.37
CA LEU A 306 -20.32 1.12 -12.05
C LEU A 306 -21.05 1.53 -13.34
N VAL A 307 -21.35 2.81 -13.46
CA VAL A 307 -21.91 3.38 -14.70
C VAL A 307 -20.91 4.38 -15.28
N VAL A 308 -20.68 4.29 -16.59
CA VAL A 308 -19.64 5.07 -17.26
C VAL A 308 -20.25 5.91 -18.39
N GLY A 309 -19.98 7.21 -18.36
CA GLY A 309 -20.46 8.18 -19.34
C GLY A 309 -19.34 8.87 -20.11
N SER A 310 -19.46 8.92 -21.45
CA SER A 310 -18.58 9.73 -22.30
C SER A 310 -19.31 10.17 -23.55
N PRO A 311 -19.13 11.42 -24.03
CA PRO A 311 -19.52 11.74 -25.39
C PRO A 311 -18.64 10.98 -26.38
N THR A 312 -19.14 10.78 -27.60
CA THR A 312 -18.33 10.29 -28.71
C THR A 312 -17.40 11.41 -29.19
N HIS A 313 -16.12 11.13 -29.21
CA HIS A 313 -15.07 12.01 -29.71
C HIS A 313 -14.06 11.19 -30.53
N ASN A 314 -13.84 11.59 -31.78
CA ASN A 314 -12.98 10.85 -32.71
C ASN A 314 -13.31 9.34 -32.78
N ASN A 315 -14.61 9.01 -32.86
CA ASN A 315 -15.18 7.65 -32.90
C ASN A 315 -14.86 6.79 -31.65
N THR A 316 -14.50 7.40 -30.51
CA THR A 316 -14.18 6.73 -29.26
C THR A 316 -14.66 7.55 -28.06
N VAL A 317 -14.19 7.23 -26.87
CA VAL A 317 -14.47 7.93 -25.60
C VAL A 317 -13.42 9.00 -25.32
N LEU A 318 -13.72 9.92 -24.41
CA LEU A 318 -12.76 10.93 -23.97
C LEU A 318 -11.58 10.28 -23.19
N PRO A 319 -10.36 10.84 -23.31
CA PRO A 319 -9.14 10.26 -22.74
C PRO A 319 -9.18 10.02 -21.24
N TYR A 320 -9.75 10.94 -20.45
CA TYR A 320 -9.81 10.77 -18.99
C TYR A 320 -10.67 9.56 -18.58
N VAL A 321 -11.74 9.26 -19.33
CA VAL A 321 -12.57 8.07 -19.09
C VAL A 321 -11.77 6.80 -19.38
N MET A 322 -11.00 6.75 -20.49
CA MET A 322 -10.14 5.60 -20.79
C MET A 322 -9.04 5.41 -19.75
N SER A 323 -8.46 6.48 -19.27
CA SER A 323 -7.46 6.42 -18.17
C SER A 323 -8.06 5.79 -16.93
N ALA A 324 -9.22 6.26 -16.47
CA ALA A 324 -9.91 5.70 -15.32
C ALA A 324 -10.25 4.22 -15.51
N LEU A 325 -10.80 3.85 -16.68
CA LEU A 325 -11.13 2.44 -16.97
C LEU A 325 -9.91 1.52 -17.04
N THR A 326 -8.79 2.01 -17.60
CA THR A 326 -7.55 1.25 -17.63
C THR A 326 -7.05 0.96 -16.21
N TYR A 327 -7.12 1.96 -15.34
CA TYR A 327 -6.73 1.83 -13.93
C TYR A 327 -7.66 0.86 -13.18
N ILE A 328 -8.98 1.01 -13.30
CA ILE A 328 -9.98 0.13 -12.70
C ILE A 328 -9.80 -1.32 -13.17
N LYS A 329 -9.60 -1.52 -14.48
CA LYS A 329 -9.36 -2.86 -15.05
C LYS A 329 -8.10 -3.53 -14.48
N GLY A 330 -7.04 -2.77 -14.25
CA GLY A 330 -5.80 -3.28 -13.64
C GLY A 330 -6.00 -3.73 -12.19
N LEU A 331 -6.78 -2.98 -11.41
CA LEU A 331 -7.03 -3.25 -10.00
C LEU A 331 -8.14 -4.28 -9.72
N ARG A 332 -9.02 -4.57 -10.70
CA ARG A 332 -10.02 -5.64 -10.66
C ARG A 332 -10.98 -5.59 -9.46
N PRO A 333 -11.69 -4.46 -9.21
CA PRO A 333 -12.72 -4.45 -8.18
C PRO A 333 -13.88 -5.38 -8.56
N LYS A 334 -14.54 -5.99 -7.57
CA LYS A 334 -15.73 -6.81 -7.78
C LYS A 334 -16.96 -5.92 -8.05
N ILE A 335 -17.23 -5.64 -9.31
CA ILE A 335 -18.43 -4.93 -9.75
C ILE A 335 -19.45 -5.96 -10.30
N LEU A 336 -20.68 -5.92 -9.76
CA LEU A 336 -21.75 -6.86 -10.15
C LEU A 336 -22.55 -6.38 -11.36
N VAL A 337 -22.73 -5.06 -11.50
CA VAL A 337 -23.53 -4.45 -12.55
C VAL A 337 -22.74 -3.34 -13.22
N GLY A 338 -22.71 -3.37 -14.53
CA GLY A 338 -22.11 -2.34 -15.35
C GLY A 338 -23.13 -1.66 -16.26
N GLY A 339 -22.96 -0.34 -16.46
CA GLY A 339 -23.77 0.43 -17.39
C GLY A 339 -22.94 1.45 -18.15
N ALA A 340 -23.34 1.79 -19.36
CA ALA A 340 -22.68 2.78 -20.18
C ALA A 340 -23.70 3.72 -20.84
N PHE A 341 -23.34 4.99 -20.94
CA PHE A 341 -24.12 6.01 -21.64
C PHE A 341 -23.20 7.02 -22.33
N GLY A 342 -23.75 7.78 -23.26
CA GLY A 342 -22.98 8.82 -23.91
C GLY A 342 -23.79 9.69 -24.85
N SER A 343 -23.35 10.91 -25.08
CA SER A 343 -23.88 11.84 -26.04
C SER A 343 -23.07 11.81 -27.35
N TYR A 344 -23.69 12.24 -28.46
CA TYR A 344 -23.03 12.34 -29.75
C TYR A 344 -23.70 13.39 -30.65
N GLY A 345 -22.96 13.89 -31.65
CA GLY A 345 -23.50 14.79 -32.66
C GLY A 345 -23.99 14.07 -33.91
N TRP A 346 -23.18 13.12 -34.44
CA TRP A 346 -23.48 12.43 -35.71
C TRP A 346 -23.21 10.91 -35.70
N SER A 347 -22.41 10.44 -34.72
CA SER A 347 -22.08 9.01 -34.56
C SER A 347 -21.97 8.69 -33.09
N GLY A 348 -22.37 7.50 -32.66
CA GLY A 348 -22.61 7.14 -31.27
C GLY A 348 -21.77 5.93 -30.81
N GLU A 349 -20.46 5.92 -31.04
CA GLU A 349 -19.58 4.78 -30.76
C GLU A 349 -19.22 4.64 -29.30
N SER A 350 -19.19 5.74 -28.53
CA SER A 350 -18.63 5.75 -27.16
C SER A 350 -19.21 4.66 -26.25
N PRO A 351 -20.53 4.39 -26.17
CA PRO A 351 -21.03 3.32 -25.30
C PRO A 351 -20.56 1.92 -25.71
N ARG A 352 -20.25 1.71 -27.00
CA ARG A 352 -19.76 0.43 -27.52
C ARG A 352 -18.29 0.20 -27.22
N CYS A 353 -17.49 1.27 -27.08
CA CYS A 353 -16.07 1.18 -26.76
C CYS A 353 -15.82 0.64 -25.34
N PHE A 354 -16.82 0.66 -24.47
CA PHE A 354 -16.70 0.13 -23.12
C PHE A 354 -16.69 -1.39 -23.05
N SER A 355 -17.30 -2.09 -24.03
CA SER A 355 -17.44 -3.55 -24.01
C SER A 355 -16.10 -4.30 -23.92
N SER A 356 -15.02 -3.77 -24.51
CA SER A 356 -13.66 -4.34 -24.45
C SER A 356 -12.83 -3.88 -23.23
N SER A 357 -13.27 -2.82 -22.57
CA SER A 357 -12.57 -2.19 -21.44
C SER A 357 -13.22 -2.50 -20.11
N TRP A 358 -14.33 -3.26 -20.12
CA TRP A 358 -15.05 -3.58 -18.89
C TRP A 358 -14.23 -4.47 -17.96
N PRO A 359 -14.16 -4.19 -16.66
CA PRO A 359 -13.58 -5.12 -15.69
C PRO A 359 -14.44 -6.40 -15.66
N THR A 360 -13.86 -7.53 -16.05
CA THR A 360 -14.51 -8.86 -16.03
C THR A 360 -14.16 -9.58 -14.76
#